data_9b7ae4c2c03191cae56a04f41ee6ebbc
#
_entry.id   9b7ae4c2c03191cae56a04f41ee6ebbc
#
_cell.length_a   1.000
_cell.length_b   1.000
_cell.length_c   1.000
_cell.angle_alpha   90.00
_cell.angle_beta   90.00
_cell.angle_gamma   90.00
#
_symmetry.space_group_name_H-M   'P 1'
#
loop_
_entity.id
_entity.type
_entity.pdbx_description
1 polymer ?
#
loop_
_entity_poly.entity_id
_entity_poly.type
_entity_poly.pdbx_seq_one_letter_code
_entity_poly.pdbx_strand_id
1 'polypeptide(L)'
;MLVMNSRIIGTPILSVQAGGPIATIKSAIIDPNDLKILGFHLEGPLVNRAEARILDVRSIREYSQLGMVIDNIEELVAPDDVIKIQNVLELNFDLINLKVRTKKGTKLGHIIDYTLTSEDFIVQQIIVRRPLVKSLVDPELTISRKEIVEITDYEVIIKDEEKVLKARAEKEDFVPNFVNPFREQGFAPAKTDDKKD
;
A
#
# COMPACT_ATOMS: atom_id res chain seq x y z
N MET A 1 -7.39 -8.13 0.06
CA MET A 1 -5.94 -8.38 0.35
C MET A 1 -5.20 -7.06 0.40
N LEU A 2 -4.16 -6.89 1.28
CA LEU A 2 -3.30 -5.68 1.28
C LEU A 2 -2.17 -5.84 0.27
N VAL A 3 -1.97 -4.82 -0.58
CA VAL A 3 -0.94 -4.80 -1.63
C VAL A 3 -0.17 -3.49 -1.55
N MET A 4 1.15 -3.52 -1.71
CA MET A 4 1.99 -2.33 -1.79
C MET A 4 1.85 -1.69 -3.17
N ASN A 5 1.81 -0.35 -3.23
CA ASN A 5 1.79 0.37 -4.51
C ASN A 5 2.99 0.02 -5.40
N SER A 6 4.18 -0.10 -4.83
CA SER A 6 5.39 -0.50 -5.56
C SER A 6 5.28 -1.86 -6.27
N ARG A 7 4.36 -2.74 -5.85
CA ARG A 7 4.06 -4.00 -6.53
C ARG A 7 2.98 -3.88 -7.60
N ILE A 8 2.16 -2.84 -7.53
CA ILE A 8 1.12 -2.56 -8.53
C ILE A 8 1.73 -1.87 -9.74
N ILE A 9 2.68 -0.97 -9.54
CA ILE A 9 3.41 -0.33 -10.64
C ILE A 9 4.14 -1.40 -11.48
N GLY A 10 3.98 -1.31 -12.80
CA GLY A 10 4.51 -2.31 -13.75
C GLY A 10 3.63 -3.56 -13.90
N THR A 11 2.54 -3.69 -13.13
CA THR A 11 1.59 -4.80 -13.30
C THR A 11 0.97 -4.76 -14.69
N PRO A 12 0.90 -5.90 -15.42
CA PRO A 12 0.27 -5.95 -16.73
C PRO A 12 -1.25 -5.85 -16.64
N ILE A 13 -1.84 -5.17 -17.61
CA ILE A 13 -3.27 -5.17 -17.87
C ILE A 13 -3.55 -6.21 -18.95
N LEU A 14 -4.36 -7.19 -18.60
CA LEU A 14 -4.72 -8.32 -19.45
C LEU A 14 -6.14 -8.09 -20.00
N SER A 15 -6.31 -8.14 -21.32
CA SER A 15 -7.62 -8.07 -21.96
C SER A 15 -8.10 -9.48 -22.32
N VAL A 16 -9.31 -9.82 -21.89
CA VAL A 16 -9.96 -11.10 -22.27
C VAL A 16 -10.13 -11.16 -23.79
N GLN A 17 -10.60 -10.07 -24.40
CA GLN A 17 -10.82 -10.00 -25.85
C GLN A 17 -9.50 -10.13 -26.64
N ALA A 18 -8.43 -9.48 -26.20
CA ALA A 18 -7.12 -9.55 -26.87
C ALA A 18 -6.37 -10.86 -26.58
N GLY A 19 -6.76 -11.61 -25.55
CA GLY A 19 -6.13 -12.86 -25.13
C GLY A 19 -4.72 -12.67 -24.53
N GLY A 20 -4.39 -11.48 -24.03
CA GLY A 20 -3.06 -11.20 -23.49
C GLY A 20 -2.88 -9.78 -22.95
N PRO A 21 -1.63 -9.41 -22.61
CA PRO A 21 -1.31 -8.09 -22.05
C PRO A 21 -1.43 -7.00 -23.11
N ILE A 22 -2.08 -5.88 -22.73
CA ILE A 22 -2.29 -4.72 -23.61
C ILE A 22 -1.53 -3.47 -23.13
N ALA A 23 -1.23 -3.38 -21.83
CA ALA A 23 -0.58 -2.24 -21.22
C ALA A 23 0.06 -2.66 -19.89
N THR A 24 0.76 -1.73 -19.24
CA THR A 24 1.24 -1.86 -17.85
C THR A 24 0.85 -0.63 -17.05
N ILE A 25 0.72 -0.79 -15.73
CA ILE A 25 0.40 0.31 -14.83
C ILE A 25 1.64 1.17 -14.63
N LYS A 26 1.49 2.48 -14.86
CA LYS A 26 2.53 3.49 -14.66
C LYS A 26 2.41 4.18 -13.29
N SER A 27 1.21 4.62 -12.91
CA SER A 27 0.95 5.29 -11.63
C SER A 27 -0.54 5.21 -11.27
N ALA A 28 -0.86 5.35 -9.98
CA ALA A 28 -2.22 5.43 -9.50
C ALA A 28 -2.76 6.87 -9.53
N ILE A 29 -4.06 7.02 -9.72
CA ILE A 29 -4.81 8.27 -9.59
C ILE A 29 -5.57 8.21 -8.28
N ILE A 30 -5.15 9.00 -7.28
CA ILE A 30 -5.66 8.94 -5.91
C ILE A 30 -6.48 10.19 -5.62
N ASP A 31 -7.69 10.00 -5.12
CA ASP A 31 -8.50 11.10 -4.57
C ASP A 31 -7.94 11.48 -3.19
N PRO A 32 -7.41 12.72 -3.00
CA PRO A 32 -6.82 13.13 -1.73
C PRO A 32 -7.85 13.23 -0.59
N ASN A 33 -9.15 13.35 -0.90
CA ASN A 33 -10.19 13.53 0.11
C ASN A 33 -10.46 12.25 0.90
N ASP A 34 -10.41 11.09 0.23
CA ASP A 34 -10.75 9.81 0.84
C ASP A 34 -9.69 8.73 0.64
N LEU A 35 -8.56 9.08 -0.01
CA LEU A 35 -7.46 8.17 -0.34
C LEU A 35 -7.89 6.94 -1.15
N LYS A 36 -8.95 7.08 -1.93
CA LYS A 36 -9.41 6.06 -2.86
C LYS A 36 -8.69 6.21 -4.19
N ILE A 37 -8.23 5.09 -4.74
CA ILE A 37 -7.71 5.04 -6.09
C ILE A 37 -8.90 5.01 -7.05
N LEU A 38 -8.94 5.97 -7.97
CA LEU A 38 -10.01 6.09 -8.97
C LEU A 38 -9.64 5.34 -10.26
N GLY A 39 -8.36 5.27 -10.56
CA GLY A 39 -7.85 4.64 -11.76
C GLY A 39 -6.33 4.58 -11.77
N PHE A 40 -5.81 4.10 -12.88
CA PHE A 40 -4.37 3.98 -13.11
C PHE A 40 -3.99 4.58 -14.46
N HIS A 41 -2.94 5.38 -14.47
CA HIS A 41 -2.26 5.73 -15.71
C HIS A 41 -1.56 4.49 -16.26
N LEU A 42 -1.69 4.30 -17.57
CA LEU A 42 -1.13 3.16 -18.27
C LEU A 42 -0.01 3.59 -19.22
N GLU A 43 0.90 2.67 -19.46
CA GLU A 43 1.92 2.77 -20.50
C GLU A 43 1.97 1.48 -21.30
N GLY A 44 2.45 1.57 -22.54
CA GLY A 44 2.61 0.40 -23.42
C GLY A 44 2.37 0.73 -24.89
N PRO A 45 2.67 -0.24 -25.79
CA PRO A 45 2.62 0.00 -27.23
C PRO A 45 1.20 0.28 -27.78
N LEU A 46 0.17 -0.25 -27.10
CA LEU A 46 -1.23 -0.06 -27.49
C LEU A 46 -1.88 1.18 -26.86
N VAL A 47 -1.19 1.83 -25.90
CA VAL A 47 -1.66 3.08 -25.33
C VAL A 47 -1.20 4.22 -26.22
N ASN A 48 -2.16 4.94 -26.81
CA ASN A 48 -1.84 6.11 -27.64
C ASN A 48 -1.25 7.21 -26.74
N ARG A 49 0.00 7.62 -27.02
CA ARG A 49 0.70 8.65 -26.24
C ARG A 49 0.02 10.03 -26.31
N ALA A 50 -0.74 10.30 -27.34
CA ALA A 50 -1.48 11.55 -27.50
C ALA A 50 -2.78 11.59 -26.68
N GLU A 51 -3.32 10.42 -26.36
CA GLU A 51 -4.55 10.26 -25.59
C GLU A 51 -4.25 9.41 -24.35
N ALA A 52 -3.46 9.93 -23.41
CA ALA A 52 -3.05 9.19 -22.21
C ALA A 52 -4.21 8.35 -21.65
N ARG A 53 -4.20 7.04 -21.89
CA ARG A 53 -5.27 6.13 -21.52
C ARG A 53 -5.21 5.80 -20.03
N ILE A 54 -6.36 5.76 -19.42
CA ILE A 54 -6.55 5.49 -18.00
C ILE A 54 -7.40 4.24 -17.85
N LEU A 55 -7.04 3.37 -16.94
CA LEU A 55 -7.88 2.29 -16.46
C LEU A 55 -8.65 2.77 -15.23
N ASP A 56 -9.98 2.91 -15.36
CA ASP A 56 -10.86 3.12 -14.20
C ASP A 56 -10.90 1.83 -13.36
N VAL A 57 -10.79 1.94 -12.03
CA VAL A 57 -10.82 0.75 -11.14
C VAL A 57 -12.12 -0.04 -11.26
N ARG A 58 -13.22 0.59 -11.69
CA ARG A 58 -14.52 -0.07 -11.89
C ARG A 58 -14.54 -1.03 -13.07
N SER A 59 -13.63 -0.88 -14.02
CA SER A 59 -13.48 -1.78 -15.18
C SER A 59 -12.63 -3.00 -14.87
N ILE A 60 -12.00 -3.07 -13.68
CA ILE A 60 -11.18 -4.21 -13.28
C ILE A 60 -12.10 -5.36 -12.84
N ARG A 61 -12.09 -6.45 -13.59
CA ARG A 61 -12.81 -7.68 -13.22
C ARG A 61 -12.14 -8.45 -12.11
N GLU A 62 -10.82 -8.55 -12.21
CA GLU A 62 -10.01 -9.35 -11.30
C GLU A 62 -8.61 -8.75 -11.18
N TYR A 63 -8.08 -8.78 -9.97
CA TYR A 63 -6.70 -8.51 -9.68
C TYR A 63 -6.03 -9.75 -9.11
N SER A 64 -4.95 -10.19 -9.74
CA SER A 64 -4.15 -11.34 -9.33
C SER A 64 -2.65 -11.04 -9.43
N GLN A 65 -1.82 -12.00 -9.06
CA GLN A 65 -0.37 -11.88 -9.24
C GLN A 65 0.06 -11.84 -10.72
N LEU A 66 -0.79 -12.29 -11.63
CA LEU A 66 -0.53 -12.29 -13.07
C LEU A 66 -0.84 -10.93 -13.71
N GLY A 67 -1.68 -10.13 -13.08
CA GLY A 67 -2.09 -8.85 -13.62
C GLY A 67 -3.49 -8.43 -13.20
N MET A 68 -3.95 -7.29 -13.74
CA MET A 68 -5.34 -6.85 -13.67
C MET A 68 -6.04 -7.24 -14.96
N VAL A 69 -7.21 -7.86 -14.84
CA VAL A 69 -8.00 -8.36 -15.97
C VAL A 69 -9.13 -7.39 -16.27
N ILE A 70 -9.28 -7.02 -17.54
CA ILE A 70 -10.40 -6.26 -18.10
C ILE A 70 -11.02 -7.04 -19.27
N ASP A 71 -12.25 -6.69 -19.66
CA ASP A 71 -12.91 -7.39 -20.77
C ASP A 71 -12.30 -7.03 -22.13
N ASN A 72 -12.17 -5.76 -22.43
CA ASN A 72 -11.65 -5.29 -23.72
C ASN A 72 -10.90 -3.95 -23.59
N ILE A 73 -10.21 -3.56 -24.68
CA ILE A 73 -9.42 -2.32 -24.73
C ILE A 73 -10.28 -1.05 -24.69
N GLU A 74 -11.57 -1.15 -25.07
CA GLU A 74 -12.49 -0.02 -25.09
C GLU A 74 -12.89 0.46 -23.69
N GLU A 75 -12.60 -0.34 -22.67
CA GLU A 75 -12.77 0.06 -21.27
C GLU A 75 -11.70 1.03 -20.77
N LEU A 76 -10.64 1.23 -21.55
CA LEU A 76 -9.66 2.29 -21.29
C LEU A 76 -10.25 3.64 -21.71
N VAL A 77 -10.22 4.60 -20.78
CA VAL A 77 -10.82 5.92 -20.96
C VAL A 77 -9.75 6.99 -21.16
N ALA A 78 -10.12 8.09 -21.83
CA ALA A 78 -9.28 9.29 -21.83
C ALA A 78 -9.46 10.08 -20.52
N PRO A 79 -8.51 10.96 -20.14
CA PRO A 79 -8.58 11.71 -18.88
C PRO A 79 -9.85 12.54 -18.69
N ASP A 80 -10.44 13.01 -19.80
CA ASP A 80 -11.63 13.86 -19.86
C ASP A 80 -12.95 13.09 -20.00
N ASP A 81 -12.91 11.78 -20.21
CA ASP A 81 -14.11 10.94 -20.33
C ASP A 81 -14.82 10.74 -18.97
N VAL A 82 -14.09 10.87 -17.86
CA VAL A 82 -14.63 10.65 -16.52
C VAL A 82 -14.41 11.86 -15.64
N ILE A 83 -15.45 12.66 -15.42
CA ILE A 83 -15.42 13.94 -14.68
C ILE A 83 -14.70 13.82 -13.33
N LYS A 84 -14.94 12.74 -12.57
CA LYS A 84 -14.30 12.55 -11.25
C LYS A 84 -12.79 12.35 -11.38
N ILE A 85 -12.33 11.63 -12.40
CA ILE A 85 -10.91 11.42 -12.67
C ILE A 85 -10.28 12.73 -13.12
N GLN A 86 -10.92 13.45 -14.06
CA GLN A 86 -10.47 14.74 -14.54
C GLN A 86 -10.23 15.73 -13.39
N ASN A 87 -11.22 15.90 -12.50
CA ASN A 87 -11.13 16.79 -11.35
C ASN A 87 -9.94 16.45 -10.44
N VAL A 88 -9.66 15.17 -10.23
CA VAL A 88 -8.51 14.74 -9.41
C VAL A 88 -7.18 14.95 -10.12
N LEU A 89 -7.13 14.76 -11.45
CA LEU A 89 -5.92 15.01 -12.24
C LEU A 89 -5.53 16.50 -12.26
N GLU A 90 -6.51 17.41 -12.25
CA GLU A 90 -6.28 18.85 -12.17
C GLU A 90 -5.61 19.27 -10.85
N LEU A 91 -5.78 18.50 -9.77
CA LEU A 91 -5.11 18.75 -8.50
C LEU A 91 -3.61 18.42 -8.54
N ASN A 92 -3.12 17.67 -9.54
CA ASN A 92 -1.74 17.19 -9.63
C ASN A 92 -1.24 16.52 -8.33
N PHE A 93 -2.15 15.82 -7.65
CA PHE A 93 -1.87 15.20 -6.37
C PHE A 93 -1.06 13.91 -6.53
N ASP A 94 0.07 13.82 -5.84
CA ASP A 94 0.85 12.59 -5.69
C ASP A 94 1.14 12.35 -4.21
N LEU A 95 0.71 11.19 -3.72
CA LEU A 95 0.91 10.80 -2.33
C LEU A 95 2.39 10.48 -2.03
N ILE A 96 3.15 10.01 -3.03
CA ILE A 96 4.58 9.71 -2.89
C ILE A 96 5.36 11.03 -2.75
N ASN A 97 6.39 11.02 -1.90
CA ASN A 97 7.23 12.16 -1.56
C ASN A 97 6.55 13.27 -0.73
N LEU A 98 5.26 13.21 -0.42
CA LEU A 98 4.67 14.15 0.52
C LEU A 98 5.36 14.07 1.87
N LYS A 99 5.55 15.25 2.48
CA LYS A 99 6.10 15.36 3.83
C LYS A 99 5.07 14.90 4.85
N VAL A 100 5.53 14.28 5.93
CA VAL A 100 4.67 13.84 7.04
C VAL A 100 5.08 14.52 8.32
N ARG A 101 4.11 15.12 9.02
CA ARG A 101 4.30 15.70 10.35
C ARG A 101 3.14 15.38 11.28
N THR A 102 3.39 15.48 12.58
CA THR A 102 2.34 15.39 13.59
C THR A 102 1.57 16.71 13.73
N LYS A 103 0.41 16.67 14.39
CA LYS A 103 -0.33 17.90 14.79
C LYS A 103 0.53 18.87 15.61
N LYS A 104 1.49 18.37 16.40
CA LYS A 104 2.43 19.19 17.17
C LYS A 104 3.58 19.75 16.33
N GLY A 105 3.61 19.51 15.02
CA GLY A 105 4.64 20.02 14.12
C GLY A 105 5.91 19.16 14.04
N THR A 106 5.98 18.01 14.72
CA THR A 106 7.13 17.11 14.62
C THR A 106 7.23 16.50 13.23
N LYS A 107 8.35 16.74 12.54
CA LYS A 107 8.63 16.19 11.21
C LYS A 107 8.97 14.70 11.34
N LEU A 108 8.27 13.84 10.61
CA LEU A 108 8.47 12.40 10.62
C LEU A 108 9.25 11.90 9.41
N GLY A 109 9.19 12.61 8.29
CA GLY A 109 9.88 12.24 7.05
C GLY A 109 9.05 12.53 5.82
N HIS A 110 9.16 11.63 4.82
CA HIS A 110 8.39 11.69 3.58
C HIS A 110 7.87 10.30 3.21
N ILE A 111 6.75 10.26 2.50
CA ILE A 111 6.12 9.01 2.05
C ILE A 111 6.96 8.41 0.94
N ILE A 112 7.30 7.13 1.06
CA ILE A 112 8.06 6.37 0.06
C ILE A 112 7.21 5.30 -0.63
N ASP A 113 6.15 4.82 0.04
CA ASP A 113 5.22 3.83 -0.50
C ASP A 113 3.92 3.87 0.31
N TYR A 114 2.91 3.12 -0.13
CA TYR A 114 1.66 2.92 0.60
C TYR A 114 1.09 1.54 0.31
N THR A 115 0.24 1.04 1.21
CA THR A 115 -0.53 -0.19 0.99
C THR A 115 -1.99 0.15 0.74
N LEU A 116 -2.63 -0.62 -0.11
CA LEU A 116 -4.05 -0.51 -0.43
C LEU A 116 -4.74 -1.87 -0.36
N THR A 117 -6.06 -1.87 -0.22
CA THR A 117 -6.89 -3.06 -0.39
C THR A 117 -7.18 -3.28 -1.86
N SER A 118 -7.05 -4.53 -2.33
CA SER A 118 -7.29 -4.91 -3.73
C SER A 118 -8.77 -5.00 -4.09
N GLU A 119 -9.65 -5.06 -3.09
CA GLU A 119 -11.09 -5.20 -3.28
C GLU A 119 -11.77 -3.86 -3.57
N ASP A 120 -11.38 -2.81 -2.86
CA ASP A 120 -12.01 -1.48 -2.93
C ASP A 120 -11.03 -0.37 -3.35
N PHE A 121 -9.77 -0.71 -3.58
CA PHE A 121 -8.71 0.20 -4.01
C PHE A 121 -8.56 1.43 -3.09
N ILE A 122 -8.63 1.20 -1.78
CA ILE A 122 -8.46 2.25 -0.77
C ILE A 122 -7.09 2.11 -0.11
N VAL A 123 -6.34 3.21 -0.02
CA VAL A 123 -5.08 3.27 0.73
C VAL A 123 -5.35 3.04 2.20
N GLN A 124 -4.68 2.07 2.81
CA GLN A 124 -4.85 1.67 4.20
C GLN A 124 -3.71 2.13 5.11
N GLN A 125 -2.49 2.19 4.57
CA GLN A 125 -1.30 2.59 5.29
C GLN A 125 -0.36 3.37 4.38
N ILE A 126 0.36 4.32 4.93
CA ILE A 126 1.48 5.00 4.28
C ILE A 126 2.79 4.56 4.93
N ILE A 127 3.84 4.42 4.13
CA ILE A 127 5.19 4.06 4.56
C ILE A 127 6.05 5.30 4.44
N VAL A 128 6.59 5.74 5.58
CA VAL A 128 7.33 7.00 5.71
C VAL A 128 8.79 6.71 6.00
N ARG A 129 9.69 7.26 5.20
CA ARG A 129 11.13 7.23 5.46
C ARG A 129 11.50 8.33 6.42
N ARG A 130 12.10 7.95 7.56
CA ARG A 130 12.52 8.88 8.61
C ARG A 130 13.81 9.63 8.26
N PRO A 131 14.00 10.86 8.78
CA PRO A 131 15.29 11.57 8.68
C PRO A 131 16.41 10.79 9.36
N LEU A 132 17.64 10.88 8.85
CA LEU A 132 18.83 10.14 9.31
C LEU A 132 19.04 10.13 10.83
N VAL A 133 18.77 11.24 11.51
CA VAL A 133 18.94 11.36 12.98
C VAL A 133 18.00 10.43 13.77
N LYS A 134 16.83 10.09 13.21
CA LYS A 134 15.83 9.19 13.83
C LYS A 134 15.86 7.77 13.23
N SER A 135 16.63 7.53 12.18
CA SER A 135 16.64 6.29 11.41
C SER A 135 17.60 5.23 11.92
N LEU A 136 18.40 5.52 12.96
CA LEU A 136 19.40 4.57 13.48
C LEU A 136 18.79 3.29 14.07
N VAL A 137 17.54 3.34 14.49
CA VAL A 137 16.82 2.18 15.10
C VAL A 137 15.72 1.67 14.18
N ASP A 138 15.00 2.57 13.49
CA ASP A 138 13.88 2.22 12.62
C ASP A 138 13.78 3.23 11.46
N PRO A 139 14.33 2.90 10.28
CA PRO A 139 14.42 3.82 9.15
C PRO A 139 13.05 4.13 8.51
N GLU A 140 12.06 3.26 8.70
CA GLU A 140 10.75 3.37 8.10
C GLU A 140 9.65 3.32 9.16
N LEU A 141 8.62 4.11 8.96
CA LEU A 141 7.46 4.17 9.84
C LEU A 141 6.20 3.88 9.02
N THR A 142 5.46 2.85 9.40
CA THR A 142 4.14 2.56 8.83
C THR A 142 3.07 3.27 9.63
N ILE A 143 2.23 4.06 8.96
CA ILE A 143 1.17 4.86 9.56
C ILE A 143 -0.17 4.41 8.96
N SER A 144 -1.12 4.06 9.82
CA SER A 144 -2.47 3.69 9.39
C SER A 144 -3.24 4.91 8.87
N ARG A 145 -4.09 4.71 7.86
CA ARG A 145 -5.03 5.73 7.36
C ARG A 145 -5.84 6.38 8.49
N LYS A 146 -6.22 5.63 9.52
CA LYS A 146 -7.00 6.13 10.68
C LYS A 146 -6.25 7.17 11.53
N GLU A 147 -4.94 7.28 11.35
CA GLU A 147 -4.09 8.22 12.06
C GLU A 147 -3.87 9.51 11.28
N ILE A 148 -4.19 9.51 9.98
CA ILE A 148 -4.17 10.69 9.13
C ILE A 148 -5.32 11.60 9.56
N VAL A 149 -4.99 12.88 9.74
CA VAL A 149 -5.92 13.92 10.15
C VAL A 149 -6.28 14.84 9.01
N GLU A 150 -5.27 15.17 8.19
CA GLU A 150 -5.39 16.10 7.08
C GLU A 150 -4.37 15.77 6.00
N ILE A 151 -4.75 15.99 4.77
CA ILE A 151 -3.88 15.88 3.60
C ILE A 151 -3.97 17.20 2.85
N THR A 152 -2.83 17.78 2.56
CA THR A 152 -2.69 18.99 1.73
C THR A 152 -1.86 18.68 0.50
N ASP A 153 -1.72 19.62 -0.42
CA ASP A 153 -0.89 19.47 -1.63
C ASP A 153 0.60 19.21 -1.33
N TYR A 154 1.06 19.49 -0.11
CA TYR A 154 2.49 19.47 0.25
C TYR A 154 2.84 18.52 1.39
N GLU A 155 1.85 18.17 2.23
CA GLU A 155 2.12 17.39 3.44
C GLU A 155 0.90 16.61 3.94
N VAL A 156 1.19 15.57 4.70
CA VAL A 156 0.21 14.76 5.44
C VAL A 156 0.40 15.03 6.93
N ILE A 157 -0.69 15.42 7.61
CA ILE A 157 -0.73 15.66 9.05
C ILE A 157 -1.36 14.47 9.74
N ILE A 158 -0.64 13.91 10.72
CA ILE A 158 -1.11 12.76 11.49
C ILE A 158 -1.33 13.11 12.97
N LYS A 159 -1.98 12.22 13.70
CA LYS A 159 -2.06 12.24 15.16
C LYS A 159 -0.67 12.20 15.77
N ASP A 160 -0.55 12.58 17.05
CA ASP A 160 0.76 12.59 17.73
C ASP A 160 1.43 11.21 17.75
N GLU A 161 2.75 11.19 17.54
CA GLU A 161 3.58 9.97 17.40
C GLU A 161 3.43 9.02 18.60
N GLU A 162 3.30 9.52 19.83
CA GLU A 162 3.09 8.70 21.03
C GLU A 162 1.84 7.83 20.95
N LYS A 163 0.76 8.33 20.30
CA LYS A 163 -0.48 7.57 20.11
C LYS A 163 -0.33 6.52 19.02
N VAL A 164 0.45 6.82 17.98
CA VAL A 164 0.75 5.91 16.87
C VAL A 164 1.59 4.74 17.35
N LEU A 165 2.65 5.01 18.14
CA LEU A 165 3.54 3.97 18.69
C LEU A 165 2.83 3.11 19.74
N LYS A 166 1.97 3.69 20.59
CA LYS A 166 1.16 2.92 21.57
C LYS A 166 0.16 1.99 20.86
N ALA A 167 -0.53 2.47 19.84
CA ALA A 167 -1.47 1.65 19.07
C ALA A 167 -0.76 0.50 18.32
N ARG A 168 0.54 0.65 18.00
CA ARG A 168 1.37 -0.42 17.43
C ARG A 168 1.79 -1.43 18.49
N ALA A 169 2.28 -0.99 19.65
CA ALA A 169 2.66 -1.84 20.77
C ALA A 169 1.48 -2.70 21.25
N GLU A 170 0.27 -2.13 21.40
CA GLU A 170 -0.94 -2.88 21.77
C GLU A 170 -1.34 -3.97 20.75
N LYS A 171 -0.95 -3.83 19.47
CA LYS A 171 -1.17 -4.87 18.44
C LYS A 171 -0.09 -5.93 18.41
N GLU A 172 1.16 -5.57 18.76
CA GLU A 172 2.29 -6.51 18.83
C GLU A 172 2.24 -7.37 20.08
N ASP A 173 1.63 -6.91 21.18
CA ASP A 173 1.41 -7.67 22.41
C ASP A 173 0.32 -8.76 22.28
N PHE A 174 -0.45 -8.78 21.19
CA PHE A 174 -1.33 -9.90 20.87
C PHE A 174 -0.52 -11.02 20.20
N VAL A 175 0.40 -11.61 20.93
CA VAL A 175 0.94 -12.93 20.61
C VAL A 175 -0.13 -13.93 21.06
N PRO A 176 -0.84 -14.61 20.14
CA PRO A 176 -1.72 -15.71 20.57
C PRO A 176 -0.84 -16.69 21.33
N ASN A 177 -1.30 -17.07 22.52
CA ASN A 177 -0.64 -18.09 23.35
C ASN A 177 -0.60 -19.40 22.53
N PHE A 178 0.41 -19.52 21.69
CA PHE A 178 0.62 -20.70 20.88
C PHE A 178 1.20 -21.78 21.81
N VAL A 179 0.31 -22.60 22.37
CA VAL A 179 0.71 -23.81 23.06
C VAL A 179 1.31 -24.73 21.99
N ASN A 180 2.63 -24.83 21.96
CA ASN A 180 3.32 -25.77 21.08
C ASN A 180 3.06 -27.21 21.59
N PRO A 181 2.20 -28.02 20.91
CA PRO A 181 1.83 -29.35 21.36
C PRO A 181 3.01 -30.35 21.34
N PHE A 182 4.16 -29.96 20.77
CA PHE A 182 5.37 -30.78 20.73
C PHE A 182 6.38 -30.46 21.83
N ARG A 183 6.07 -29.57 22.77
CA ARG A 183 6.98 -29.20 23.87
C ARG A 183 6.81 -30.04 25.15
N GLU A 184 5.88 -30.97 25.19
CA GLU A 184 5.60 -31.85 26.36
C GLU A 184 6.26 -33.25 26.29
N GLN A 185 7.27 -33.43 25.45
CA GLN A 185 8.12 -34.62 25.59
C GLN A 185 9.49 -34.20 26.14
N GLY A 186 9.48 -33.87 27.45
CA GLY A 186 10.71 -33.72 28.20
C GLY A 186 11.42 -35.06 28.29
N PHE A 187 12.56 -35.19 27.63
CA PHE A 187 13.52 -36.24 27.92
C PHE A 187 13.97 -36.07 29.37
N ALA A 188 13.52 -37.00 30.25
CA ALA A 188 14.08 -37.12 31.58
C ALA A 188 15.54 -37.59 31.46
N PRO A 189 16.51 -36.93 32.13
CA PRO A 189 17.89 -37.38 32.10
C PRO A 189 17.99 -38.76 32.82
N ALA A 190 18.64 -39.71 32.15
CA ALA A 190 18.93 -41.02 32.70
C ALA A 190 19.73 -40.88 34.00
N LYS A 191 19.25 -41.49 35.10
CA LYS A 191 19.99 -41.61 36.34
C LYS A 191 21.19 -42.54 36.09
N THR A 192 22.38 -42.00 36.23
CA THR A 192 23.60 -42.82 36.37
C THR A 192 23.64 -43.40 37.78
N ASP A 193 23.43 -44.69 37.89
CA ASP A 193 23.71 -45.46 39.10
C ASP A 193 25.22 -45.57 39.30
N ASP A 194 25.76 -44.77 40.19
CA ASP A 194 27.09 -45.02 40.77
C ASP A 194 26.99 -46.20 41.74
N LYS A 195 27.43 -47.37 41.33
CA LYS A 195 27.82 -48.45 42.22
C LYS A 195 29.28 -48.25 42.61
N LYS A 196 29.50 -47.89 43.89
CA LYS A 196 30.73 -48.14 44.63
C LYS A 196 30.80 -49.63 44.96
N ASP A 197 31.93 -50.23 44.66
CA ASP A 197 32.73 -51.14 45.45
C ASP A 197 34.19 -51.05 45.03
#